data_6bd842ad4a50d425d3747a99aca6496c
#
_entry.id   6bd842ad4a50d425d3747a99aca6496c
#
_cell.length_a   1.000
_cell.length_b   1.000
_cell.length_c   1.000
_cell.angle_alpha   90.00
_cell.angle_beta   90.00
_cell.angle_gamma   90.00
#
_symmetry.space_group_name_H-M   'P 1'
#
loop_
_entity.id
_entity.type
_entity.pdbx_description
1 polymer ?
#
loop_
_entity_poly.entity_id
_entity_poly.type
_entity_poly.pdbx_seq_one_letter_code
_entity_poly.pdbx_strand_id
1 'polypeptide(L)'
;GLKRISVDAPSMSFLLPVAGSWSVAGSYTMDSVSGASPRWHSSISSASKMSDFRRAADLRVTKYFARSTFSFGTAHSTEHDYRSNSYSLQATFSSDDNNTTWAVGVGRALDRIDPVNGIVVDEHKRTTDFMVGVTQVLTPNDIVQANLTIARGTGYYSDPYKQVDQRPRERNQSAVMLRWNHHFEGLGSTLRTSYRYYDDSFKVNAHTMSAEWVQPLPKGWTIAPSIRYHTQSAAKFYYDPVYDPLLGAPFPPGYLTNPTGFYSADHRLSAFGAMTLGFKVSKEVIKDWNADFRM
;
A
#
# COMPACT_ATOMS: atom_id res chain seq x y z
N GLY A 1 -6.36 11.32 -26.75
CA GLY A 1 -6.40 12.06 -25.49
C GLY A 1 -5.00 12.35 -24.99
N LEU A 2 -4.74 13.57 -24.54
CA LEU A 2 -3.46 13.94 -23.96
C LEU A 2 -3.23 13.13 -22.67
N LYS A 3 -2.17 12.33 -22.60
CA LYS A 3 -1.74 11.66 -21.38
C LYS A 3 -1.34 12.74 -20.37
N ARG A 4 -2.10 12.89 -19.29
CA ARG A 4 -1.79 13.87 -18.23
C ARG A 4 -0.67 13.36 -17.31
N ILE A 5 -0.59 12.07 -17.09
CA ILE A 5 0.41 11.41 -16.24
C ILE A 5 0.85 10.14 -16.95
N SER A 6 2.14 9.87 -16.98
CA SER A 6 2.73 8.59 -17.36
C SER A 6 3.50 8.04 -16.18
N VAL A 7 3.34 6.76 -15.90
CA VAL A 7 4.07 6.05 -14.85
C VAL A 7 4.71 4.84 -15.49
N ASP A 8 6.02 4.71 -15.34
CA ASP A 8 6.79 3.54 -15.73
C ASP A 8 7.44 2.95 -14.48
N ALA A 9 7.16 1.68 -14.19
CA ALA A 9 7.58 1.03 -12.96
C ALA A 9 8.19 -0.36 -13.22
N PRO A 10 9.36 -0.45 -13.91
CA PRO A 10 10.03 -1.72 -14.06
C PRO A 10 10.47 -2.28 -12.71
N SER A 11 10.27 -3.58 -12.50
CA SER A 11 10.68 -4.27 -11.29
C SER A 11 11.30 -5.62 -11.62
N MET A 12 12.26 -6.02 -10.78
CA MET A 12 12.88 -7.33 -10.80
C MET A 12 12.83 -7.93 -9.40
N SER A 13 12.55 -9.22 -9.30
CA SER A 13 12.54 -9.93 -8.03
C SER A 13 13.18 -11.30 -8.18
N PHE A 14 13.70 -11.81 -7.06
CA PHE A 14 14.24 -13.15 -6.98
C PHE A 14 13.88 -13.81 -5.65
N LEU A 15 13.86 -15.14 -5.65
CA LEU A 15 13.75 -15.98 -4.47
C LEU A 15 14.70 -17.17 -4.64
N LEU A 16 15.69 -17.26 -3.76
CA LEU A 16 16.72 -18.29 -3.78
C LEU A 16 16.64 -19.16 -2.52
N PRO A 17 16.42 -20.48 -2.65
CA PRO A 17 16.63 -21.41 -1.55
C PRO A 17 18.13 -21.53 -1.25
N VAL A 18 18.51 -21.54 0.03
CA VAL A 18 19.89 -21.59 0.49
C VAL A 18 20.01 -22.64 1.62
N ALA A 19 21.02 -23.48 1.54
CA ALA A 19 21.36 -24.46 2.59
C ALA A 19 20.18 -25.29 3.11
N GLY A 20 19.22 -25.65 2.25
CA GLY A 20 18.11 -26.57 2.52
C GLY A 20 17.03 -26.06 3.48
N SER A 21 17.31 -25.07 4.33
CA SER A 21 16.38 -24.56 5.33
C SER A 21 16.35 -23.02 5.43
N TRP A 22 16.96 -22.35 4.46
CA TRP A 22 16.95 -20.90 4.35
C TRP A 22 16.43 -20.47 2.98
N SER A 23 15.89 -19.29 2.87
CA SER A 23 15.70 -18.61 1.60
C SER A 23 16.12 -17.15 1.71
N VAL A 24 16.56 -16.60 0.58
CA VAL A 24 16.85 -15.19 0.40
C VAL A 24 15.96 -14.69 -0.73
N ALA A 25 15.13 -13.72 -0.45
CA ALA A 25 14.29 -13.04 -1.42
C ALA A 25 14.67 -11.56 -1.49
N GLY A 26 14.58 -10.98 -2.66
CA GLY A 26 14.79 -9.56 -2.83
C GLY A 26 14.05 -9.03 -4.04
N SER A 27 13.83 -7.72 -4.04
CA SER A 27 13.30 -7.00 -5.20
C SER A 27 14.00 -5.68 -5.40
N TYR A 28 13.97 -5.22 -6.63
CA TYR A 28 14.39 -3.88 -7.02
C TYR A 28 13.36 -3.29 -7.95
N THR A 29 12.87 -2.09 -7.62
CA THR A 29 11.87 -1.37 -8.39
C THR A 29 12.35 0.05 -8.68
N MET A 30 12.16 0.48 -9.92
CA MET A 30 12.35 1.87 -10.32
C MET A 30 11.00 2.41 -10.76
N ASP A 31 10.54 3.48 -10.13
CA ASP A 31 9.32 4.17 -10.55
C ASP A 31 9.71 5.52 -11.13
N SER A 32 9.22 5.83 -12.32
CA SER A 32 9.28 7.16 -12.87
C SER A 32 7.86 7.68 -13.12
N VAL A 33 7.57 8.85 -12.57
CA VAL A 33 6.30 9.54 -12.76
C VAL A 33 6.56 10.81 -13.52
N SER A 34 5.98 10.95 -14.70
CA SER A 34 6.03 12.18 -15.46
C SER A 34 4.62 12.66 -15.76
N GLY A 35 4.37 13.97 -15.64
CA GLY A 35 3.04 14.51 -15.89
C GLY A 35 2.90 15.97 -15.47
N ALA A 36 1.67 16.45 -15.46
CA ALA A 36 1.31 17.77 -14.97
C ALA A 36 0.60 17.64 -13.62
N SER A 37 1.07 18.37 -12.61
CA SER A 37 0.39 18.45 -11.32
C SER A 37 -0.99 19.11 -11.46
N PRO A 38 -1.99 18.72 -10.66
CA PRO A 38 -3.28 19.41 -10.61
C PRO A 38 -3.10 20.87 -10.20
N ARG A 39 -3.69 21.79 -10.96
CA ARG A 39 -3.56 23.26 -10.81
C ARG A 39 -3.90 23.82 -9.42
N TRP A 40 -4.67 23.09 -8.63
CA TRP A 40 -5.37 23.67 -7.46
C TRP A 40 -4.77 23.32 -6.11
N HIS A 41 -3.70 22.51 -6.06
CA HIS A 41 -3.20 21.99 -4.79
C HIS A 41 -1.66 22.00 -4.66
N SER A 42 -0.96 22.66 -5.55
CA SER A 42 0.48 22.82 -5.40
C SER A 42 0.85 24.28 -5.30
N SER A 43 1.84 24.60 -4.46
CA SER A 43 2.45 25.93 -4.35
C SER A 43 3.16 26.38 -5.63
N ILE A 44 3.22 25.51 -6.64
CA ILE A 44 3.77 25.79 -7.96
C ILE A 44 2.60 26.19 -8.86
N SER A 45 2.53 27.47 -9.19
CA SER A 45 1.38 28.13 -9.83
C SER A 45 1.26 27.92 -11.35
N SER A 46 1.94 26.98 -11.95
CA SER A 46 1.81 26.62 -13.35
C SER A 46 1.90 25.13 -13.54
N ALA A 47 1.33 24.58 -14.63
CA ALA A 47 1.50 23.21 -15.04
C ALA A 47 2.99 22.91 -15.28
N SER A 48 3.76 22.79 -14.19
CA SER A 48 5.16 22.41 -14.28
C SER A 48 5.24 20.93 -14.61
N LYS A 49 6.15 20.56 -15.49
CA LYS A 49 6.55 19.18 -15.70
C LYS A 49 6.95 18.61 -14.33
N MET A 50 6.12 17.73 -13.78
CA MET A 50 6.49 16.94 -12.62
C MET A 50 7.19 15.70 -13.15
N SER A 51 8.44 15.50 -12.79
CA SER A 51 9.14 14.24 -12.97
C SER A 51 9.66 13.84 -11.60
N ASP A 52 9.22 12.71 -11.12
CA ASP A 52 9.73 12.10 -9.91
C ASP A 52 10.29 10.71 -10.24
N PHE A 53 11.39 10.38 -9.62
CA PHE A 53 12.10 9.14 -9.85
C PHE A 53 12.41 8.48 -8.50
N ARG A 54 11.80 7.32 -8.26
CA ARG A 54 12.03 6.52 -7.07
C ARG A 54 12.83 5.27 -7.39
N ARG A 55 13.76 4.93 -6.51
CA ARG A 55 14.44 3.63 -6.46
C ARG A 55 14.12 2.96 -5.14
N ALA A 56 13.67 1.73 -5.20
CA ALA A 56 13.38 0.93 -4.02
C ALA A 56 14.02 -0.45 -4.15
N ALA A 57 14.65 -0.90 -3.08
CA ALA A 57 15.22 -2.24 -2.97
C ALA A 57 14.80 -2.84 -1.64
N ASP A 58 14.51 -4.14 -1.64
CA ASP A 58 14.29 -4.90 -0.43
C ASP A 58 15.06 -6.21 -0.44
N LEU A 59 15.34 -6.70 0.76
CA LEU A 59 15.95 -8.00 1.01
C LEU A 59 15.27 -8.66 2.20
N ARG A 60 14.96 -9.94 2.06
CA ARG A 60 14.41 -10.77 3.12
C ARG A 60 15.15 -12.08 3.23
N VAL A 61 15.53 -12.43 4.44
CA VAL A 61 16.11 -13.73 4.77
C VAL A 61 15.13 -14.48 5.65
N THR A 62 14.82 -15.73 5.29
CA THR A 62 13.89 -16.58 6.02
C THR A 62 14.56 -17.89 6.41
N LYS A 63 14.44 -18.26 7.68
CA LYS A 63 14.79 -19.59 8.22
C LYS A 63 13.51 -20.40 8.36
N TYR A 64 13.55 -21.63 7.82
CA TYR A 64 12.47 -22.60 7.91
C TYR A 64 12.79 -23.67 8.94
N PHE A 65 11.82 -23.97 9.76
CA PHE A 65 11.78 -25.09 10.68
C PHE A 65 10.59 -25.99 10.31
N ALA A 66 10.44 -27.12 10.97
CA ALA A 66 9.37 -28.08 10.64
C ALA A 66 7.96 -27.45 10.62
N ARG A 67 7.65 -26.53 11.56
CA ARG A 67 6.34 -25.87 11.70
C ARG A 67 6.41 -24.39 11.98
N SER A 68 7.55 -23.81 11.81
CA SER A 68 7.70 -22.37 12.01
C SER A 68 8.67 -21.76 11.01
N THR A 69 8.48 -20.50 10.74
CA THR A 69 9.44 -19.71 9.95
C THR A 69 9.76 -18.44 10.70
N PHE A 70 10.99 -17.98 10.55
CA PHE A 70 11.44 -16.68 11.04
C PHE A 70 12.07 -15.91 9.89
N SER A 71 11.61 -14.69 9.69
CA SER A 71 12.09 -13.83 8.62
C SER A 71 12.60 -12.51 9.18
N PHE A 72 13.73 -12.05 8.66
CA PHE A 72 14.21 -10.68 8.79
C PHE A 72 14.17 -10.02 7.43
N GLY A 73 13.62 -8.81 7.35
CA GLY A 73 13.56 -8.02 6.13
C GLY A 73 14.14 -6.62 6.35
N THR A 74 14.76 -6.08 5.33
CA THR A 74 15.16 -4.68 5.24
C THR A 74 14.78 -4.13 3.87
N ALA A 75 14.37 -2.86 3.82
CA ALA A 75 14.11 -2.17 2.56
C ALA A 75 14.64 -0.74 2.62
N HIS A 76 15.08 -0.26 1.47
CA HIS A 76 15.54 1.10 1.25
C HIS A 76 14.82 1.69 0.04
N SER A 77 14.28 2.89 0.20
CA SER A 77 13.67 3.66 -0.89
C SER A 77 14.23 5.07 -0.88
N THR A 78 14.53 5.59 -2.06
CA THR A 78 14.99 6.96 -2.23
C THR A 78 14.30 7.63 -3.41
N GLU A 79 13.84 8.83 -3.17
CA GLU A 79 13.32 9.81 -4.12
C GLU A 79 14.17 11.07 -4.03
N HIS A 80 13.83 12.09 -4.78
CA HIS A 80 14.58 13.36 -4.78
C HIS A 80 14.55 14.06 -3.42
N ASP A 81 13.42 13.98 -2.75
CA ASP A 81 13.07 14.69 -1.51
C ASP A 81 12.71 13.77 -0.35
N TYR A 82 12.70 12.46 -0.59
CA TYR A 82 12.27 11.46 0.39
C TYR A 82 13.20 10.25 0.40
N ARG A 83 13.62 9.86 1.60
CA ARG A 83 14.42 8.66 1.82
C ARG A 83 13.82 7.84 2.96
N SER A 84 13.63 6.54 2.73
CA SER A 84 13.08 5.62 3.72
C SER A 84 13.98 4.42 3.92
N ASN A 85 14.20 4.04 5.17
CA ASN A 85 14.80 2.77 5.56
C ASN A 85 13.81 2.03 6.44
N SER A 86 13.56 0.75 6.15
CA SER A 86 12.68 -0.07 6.96
C SER A 86 13.30 -1.41 7.31
N TYR A 87 12.88 -1.92 8.47
CA TYR A 87 13.29 -3.21 9.02
C TYR A 87 12.07 -3.96 9.50
N SER A 88 12.04 -5.27 9.33
CA SER A 88 10.93 -6.11 9.75
C SER A 88 11.40 -7.45 10.31
N LEU A 89 10.68 -7.93 11.30
CA LEU A 89 10.77 -9.28 11.82
C LEU A 89 9.40 -9.92 11.70
N GLN A 90 9.35 -11.15 11.22
CA GLN A 90 8.11 -11.90 11.09
C GLN A 90 8.36 -13.35 11.50
N ALA A 91 7.39 -13.95 12.18
CA ALA A 91 7.38 -15.37 12.48
C ALA A 91 6.03 -15.98 12.11
N THR A 92 6.05 -17.23 11.66
CA THR A 92 4.84 -18.03 11.47
C THR A 92 4.93 -19.34 12.26
N PHE A 93 3.79 -19.84 12.71
CA PHE A 93 3.68 -21.07 13.48
C PHE A 93 2.48 -21.87 12.98
N SER A 94 2.71 -23.09 12.53
CA SER A 94 1.66 -23.98 12.05
C SER A 94 1.31 -25.03 13.10
N SER A 95 0.02 -25.40 13.16
CA SER A 95 -0.47 -26.52 13.96
C SER A 95 0.11 -27.86 13.47
N ASP A 96 -0.09 -28.91 14.26
CA ASP A 96 0.42 -30.24 13.96
C ASP A 96 -0.13 -30.83 12.66
N ASP A 97 -1.36 -30.51 12.35
CA ASP A 97 -2.06 -30.91 11.12
C ASP A 97 -1.84 -29.91 9.96
N ASN A 98 -1.09 -28.82 10.17
CA ASN A 98 -0.88 -27.70 9.25
C ASN A 98 -2.16 -26.97 8.78
N ASN A 99 -3.30 -27.23 9.44
CA ASN A 99 -4.56 -26.57 9.07
C ASN A 99 -4.66 -25.13 9.62
N THR A 100 -3.96 -24.83 10.71
CA THR A 100 -3.92 -23.49 11.30
C THR A 100 -2.50 -22.95 11.26
N THR A 101 -2.33 -21.73 10.72
CA THR A 101 -1.06 -21.03 10.75
C THR A 101 -1.25 -19.65 11.35
N TRP A 102 -0.55 -19.38 12.43
CA TRP A 102 -0.44 -18.06 13.04
C TRP A 102 0.74 -17.30 12.44
N ALA A 103 0.56 -16.00 12.25
CA ALA A 103 1.62 -15.09 11.83
C ALA A 103 1.70 -13.90 12.79
N VAL A 104 2.91 -13.51 13.17
CA VAL A 104 3.17 -12.31 13.96
C VAL A 104 4.31 -11.55 13.30
N GLY A 105 4.24 -10.22 13.35
CA GLY A 105 5.25 -9.39 12.73
C GLY A 105 5.38 -8.04 13.43
N VAL A 106 6.57 -7.47 13.35
CA VAL A 106 6.88 -6.10 13.73
C VAL A 106 7.71 -5.45 12.64
N GLY A 107 7.36 -4.22 12.32
CA GLY A 107 8.07 -3.40 11.35
C GLY A 107 8.44 -2.03 11.93
N ARG A 108 9.50 -1.45 11.42
CA ARG A 108 9.89 -0.06 11.71
C ARG A 108 10.42 0.61 10.46
N ALA A 109 9.82 1.76 10.12
CA ALA A 109 10.29 2.63 9.05
C ALA A 109 10.84 3.93 9.64
N LEU A 110 11.95 4.38 9.06
CA LEU A 110 12.67 5.61 9.38
C LEU A 110 12.78 6.43 8.10
N ASP A 111 12.04 7.52 8.05
CA ASP A 111 11.94 8.36 6.89
C ASP A 111 12.60 9.72 7.13
N ARG A 112 13.32 10.21 6.14
CA ARG A 112 13.85 11.56 6.06
C ARG A 112 13.20 12.29 4.89
N ILE A 113 12.78 13.53 5.13
CA ILE A 113 12.03 14.37 4.21
C ILE A 113 12.78 15.68 4.08
N ASP A 114 13.25 15.97 2.86
CA ASP A 114 14.11 17.12 2.57
C ASP A 114 13.74 17.68 1.19
N PRO A 115 12.58 18.36 1.09
CA PRO A 115 12.01 18.78 -0.18
C PRO A 115 12.86 19.87 -0.86
N VAL A 116 12.98 19.78 -2.19
CA VAL A 116 13.80 20.69 -2.99
C VAL A 116 13.36 22.15 -2.94
N ASN A 117 12.12 22.44 -2.52
CA ASN A 117 11.61 23.79 -2.35
C ASN A 117 12.08 24.47 -1.05
N GLY A 118 12.75 23.75 -0.15
CA GLY A 118 13.32 24.26 1.09
C GLY A 118 12.30 24.78 2.12
N ILE A 119 11.00 24.49 1.94
CA ILE A 119 9.94 24.91 2.91
C ILE A 119 10.16 24.25 4.26
N VAL A 120 10.63 23.01 4.27
CA VAL A 120 11.12 22.31 5.45
C VAL A 120 12.47 21.68 5.12
N VAL A 121 13.32 21.51 6.12
CA VAL A 121 14.66 20.95 5.95
C VAL A 121 14.86 19.87 7.03
N ASP A 122 15.36 18.72 6.61
CA ASP A 122 15.74 17.61 7.49
C ASP A 122 14.59 17.13 8.41
N GLU A 123 13.39 17.12 7.90
CA GLU A 123 12.26 16.57 8.64
C GLU A 123 12.31 15.05 8.65
N HIS A 124 11.75 14.47 9.70
CA HIS A 124 11.78 13.04 9.93
C HIS A 124 10.40 12.49 10.24
N LYS A 125 10.17 11.24 9.84
CA LYS A 125 9.01 10.47 10.25
C LYS A 125 9.45 9.06 10.67
N ARG A 126 8.86 8.55 11.73
CA ARG A 126 9.12 7.20 12.24
C ARG A 126 7.80 6.47 12.39
N THR A 127 7.73 5.27 11.84
CA THR A 127 6.53 4.42 11.95
C THR A 127 6.93 3.07 12.51
N THR A 128 6.19 2.59 13.49
CA THR A 128 6.31 1.22 14.01
C THR A 128 4.98 0.54 13.82
N ASP A 129 4.99 -0.65 13.26
CA ASP A 129 3.80 -1.46 13.03
C ASP A 129 3.91 -2.85 13.65
N PHE A 130 2.77 -3.38 14.06
CA PHE A 130 2.59 -4.73 14.56
C PHE A 130 1.49 -5.42 13.76
N MET A 131 1.71 -6.68 13.43
CA MET A 131 0.75 -7.50 12.73
C MET A 131 0.57 -8.83 13.47
N VAL A 132 -0.68 -9.25 13.58
CA VAL A 132 -1.05 -10.62 13.96
C VAL A 132 -2.05 -11.15 12.95
N GLY A 133 -1.87 -12.40 12.56
CA GLY A 133 -2.75 -13.04 11.58
C GLY A 133 -2.96 -14.52 11.88
N VAL A 134 -4.04 -15.04 11.36
CA VAL A 134 -4.33 -16.47 11.36
C VAL A 134 -4.85 -16.87 9.98
N THR A 135 -4.34 -17.98 9.50
CA THR A 135 -4.86 -18.69 8.32
C THR A 135 -5.37 -20.04 8.77
N GLN A 136 -6.59 -20.38 8.37
CA GLN A 136 -7.25 -21.64 8.71
C GLN A 136 -7.76 -22.32 7.45
N VAL A 137 -7.38 -23.56 7.26
CA VAL A 137 -8.02 -24.50 6.33
C VAL A 137 -9.28 -25.02 7.02
N LEU A 138 -10.45 -24.63 6.52
CA LEU A 138 -11.74 -25.05 7.07
C LEU A 138 -12.21 -26.40 6.49
N THR A 139 -12.03 -26.54 5.19
CA THR A 139 -12.35 -27.74 4.41
C THR A 139 -11.28 -27.92 3.32
N PRO A 140 -11.26 -29.05 2.58
CA PRO A 140 -10.37 -29.18 1.40
C PRO A 140 -10.53 -28.06 0.38
N ASN A 141 -11.69 -27.40 0.36
CA ASN A 141 -12.05 -26.38 -0.61
C ASN A 141 -12.03 -24.96 -0.04
N ASP A 142 -11.92 -24.78 1.28
CA ASP A 142 -12.07 -23.49 1.94
C ASP A 142 -10.86 -23.12 2.79
N ILE A 143 -10.29 -21.98 2.51
CA ILE A 143 -9.24 -21.36 3.31
C ILE A 143 -9.70 -19.95 3.71
N VAL A 144 -9.64 -19.64 4.99
CA VAL A 144 -9.89 -18.32 5.54
C VAL A 144 -8.64 -17.73 6.16
N GLN A 145 -8.52 -16.42 6.13
CA GLN A 145 -7.44 -15.68 6.75
C GLN A 145 -7.99 -14.41 7.40
N ALA A 146 -7.52 -14.11 8.61
CA ALA A 146 -7.78 -12.87 9.30
C ALA A 146 -6.44 -12.24 9.73
N ASN A 147 -6.27 -10.94 9.48
CA ASN A 147 -5.10 -10.19 9.91
C ASN A 147 -5.53 -8.90 10.60
N LEU A 148 -4.88 -8.57 11.69
CA LEU A 148 -4.93 -7.27 12.35
C LEU A 148 -3.57 -6.61 12.23
N THR A 149 -3.55 -5.35 11.78
CA THR A 149 -2.34 -4.52 11.76
C THR A 149 -2.61 -3.24 12.55
N ILE A 150 -1.67 -2.86 13.40
CA ILE A 150 -1.68 -1.60 14.15
C ILE A 150 -0.37 -0.89 13.84
N ALA A 151 -0.42 0.38 13.47
CA ALA A 151 0.76 1.19 13.23
C ALA A 151 0.70 2.50 14.01
N ARG A 152 1.84 2.92 14.55
CA ARG A 152 2.03 4.20 15.21
C ARG A 152 3.15 4.96 14.54
N GLY A 153 2.84 6.16 14.09
CA GLY A 153 3.80 7.01 13.42
C GLY A 153 3.90 8.37 14.07
N THR A 154 5.10 8.91 14.14
CA THR A 154 5.42 10.24 14.66
C THR A 154 6.35 10.96 13.69
N GLY A 155 6.21 12.28 13.57
CA GLY A 155 7.07 13.11 12.72
C GLY A 155 6.29 13.96 11.72
N TYR A 156 6.87 14.20 10.57
CA TYR A 156 6.33 15.09 9.56
C TYR A 156 5.36 14.36 8.63
N TYR A 157 4.11 14.81 8.59
CA TYR A 157 3.05 14.24 7.74
C TYR A 157 2.49 15.23 6.71
N SER A 158 2.79 16.51 6.84
CA SER A 158 2.31 17.55 5.90
C SER A 158 2.96 17.37 4.53
N ASP A 159 2.29 17.84 3.49
CA ASP A 159 2.81 17.84 2.13
C ASP A 159 3.49 19.20 1.86
N PRO A 160 4.84 19.23 1.74
CA PRO A 160 5.57 20.50 1.58
C PRO A 160 5.33 21.18 0.23
N TYR A 161 4.71 20.48 -0.73
CA TYR A 161 4.37 21.01 -2.04
C TYR A 161 2.94 21.58 -2.12
N LYS A 162 2.18 21.48 -1.03
CA LYS A 162 0.84 22.04 -0.93
C LYS A 162 0.80 23.20 0.04
N GLN A 163 0.22 24.32 -0.39
CA GLN A 163 0.01 25.44 0.51
C GLN A 163 -1.13 25.12 1.49
N VAL A 164 -0.95 25.58 2.75
CA VAL A 164 -1.83 25.32 3.87
C VAL A 164 -2.10 23.82 4.06
N ASP A 165 -1.04 23.02 3.97
CA ASP A 165 -1.09 21.63 4.39
C ASP A 165 -0.40 21.48 5.75
N GLN A 166 -1.22 21.44 6.80
CA GLN A 166 -0.80 21.33 8.18
C GLN A 166 -1.50 20.11 8.80
N ARG A 167 -0.75 19.05 9.06
CA ARG A 167 -1.28 17.79 9.59
C ARG A 167 -0.72 17.51 10.98
N PRO A 168 -1.46 16.77 11.84
CA PRO A 168 -0.90 16.30 13.11
C PRO A 168 0.41 15.53 12.88
N ARG A 169 1.35 15.71 13.80
CA ARG A 169 2.65 15.01 13.76
C ARG A 169 2.58 13.57 14.29
N GLU A 170 1.40 13.12 14.70
CA GLU A 170 1.16 11.75 15.14
C GLU A 170 0.04 11.13 14.31
N ARG A 171 0.23 9.89 13.88
CA ARG A 171 -0.77 9.11 13.18
C ARG A 171 -0.80 7.68 13.71
N ASN A 172 -1.91 7.30 14.33
CA ASN A 172 -2.19 5.94 14.74
C ASN A 172 -3.17 5.33 13.74
N GLN A 173 -2.88 4.10 13.30
CA GLN A 173 -3.62 3.43 12.24
C GLN A 173 -3.95 2.02 12.70
N SER A 174 -5.11 1.51 12.32
CA SER A 174 -5.48 0.11 12.47
C SER A 174 -6.15 -0.41 11.21
N ALA A 175 -5.91 -1.67 10.90
CA ALA A 175 -6.57 -2.34 9.78
C ALA A 175 -6.86 -3.79 10.12
N VAL A 176 -8.08 -4.23 9.81
CA VAL A 176 -8.48 -5.63 9.82
C VAL A 176 -8.68 -6.08 8.39
N MET A 177 -8.12 -7.21 8.02
CA MET A 177 -8.30 -7.83 6.72
C MET A 177 -8.78 -9.26 6.88
N LEU A 178 -9.86 -9.59 6.19
CA LEU A 178 -10.41 -10.92 6.08
C LEU A 178 -10.26 -11.40 4.64
N ARG A 179 -9.89 -12.66 4.44
CA ARG A 179 -9.84 -13.32 3.13
C ARG A 179 -10.56 -14.65 3.22
N TRP A 180 -11.22 -15.02 2.14
CA TRP A 180 -11.79 -16.34 1.94
C TRP A 180 -11.54 -16.77 0.51
N ASN A 181 -10.95 -17.96 0.37
CA ASN A 181 -10.75 -18.63 -0.90
C ASN A 181 -11.59 -19.90 -0.89
N HIS A 182 -12.41 -20.09 -1.92
CA HIS A 182 -13.23 -21.28 -2.11
C HIS A 182 -12.95 -21.90 -3.48
N HIS A 183 -12.66 -23.20 -3.48
CA HIS A 183 -12.47 -23.97 -4.70
C HIS A 183 -13.76 -24.71 -5.07
N PHE A 184 -14.23 -24.53 -6.30
CA PHE A 184 -15.38 -25.20 -6.87
C PHE A 184 -14.89 -26.44 -7.65
N GLU A 185 -14.91 -27.62 -7.04
CA GLU A 185 -14.41 -28.87 -7.65
C GLU A 185 -15.06 -29.15 -9.02
N GLY A 186 -16.39 -29.04 -9.13
CA GLY A 186 -17.12 -29.29 -10.36
C GLY A 186 -16.78 -28.38 -11.54
N LEU A 187 -16.25 -27.18 -11.26
CA LEU A 187 -15.86 -26.19 -12.25
C LEU A 187 -14.32 -26.08 -12.40
N GLY A 188 -13.57 -26.68 -11.48
CA GLY A 188 -12.12 -26.54 -11.39
C GLY A 188 -11.66 -25.07 -11.19
N SER A 189 -12.54 -24.22 -10.65
CA SER A 189 -12.31 -22.79 -10.50
C SER A 189 -12.17 -22.39 -9.03
N THR A 190 -11.59 -21.21 -8.76
CA THR A 190 -11.42 -20.71 -7.41
C THR A 190 -11.91 -19.28 -7.31
N LEU A 191 -12.83 -19.02 -6.36
CA LEU A 191 -13.22 -17.68 -5.95
C LEU A 191 -12.30 -17.21 -4.82
N ARG A 192 -11.71 -16.05 -4.97
CA ARG A 192 -10.90 -15.37 -3.94
C ARG A 192 -11.58 -14.08 -3.56
N THR A 193 -11.93 -13.91 -2.31
CA THR A 193 -12.55 -12.70 -1.79
C THR A 193 -11.71 -12.09 -0.70
N SER A 194 -11.78 -10.78 -0.54
CA SER A 194 -11.21 -10.10 0.62
C SER A 194 -12.05 -8.89 1.02
N TYR A 195 -12.02 -8.62 2.32
CA TYR A 195 -12.56 -7.41 2.91
C TYR A 195 -11.50 -6.79 3.82
N ARG A 196 -11.28 -5.48 3.70
CA ARG A 196 -10.38 -4.72 4.56
C ARG A 196 -11.12 -3.51 5.14
N TYR A 197 -11.14 -3.41 6.46
CA TYR A 197 -11.49 -2.21 7.20
C TYR A 197 -10.22 -1.49 7.65
N TYR A 198 -10.21 -0.17 7.56
CA TYR A 198 -9.14 0.70 8.00
C TYR A 198 -9.70 1.87 8.79
N ASP A 199 -9.02 2.25 9.87
CA ASP A 199 -9.29 3.41 10.70
C ASP A 199 -7.99 4.11 11.11
N ASP A 200 -8.01 5.44 11.23
CA ASP A 200 -6.87 6.18 11.76
C ASP A 200 -7.23 7.39 12.63
N SER A 201 -6.21 7.93 13.31
CA SER A 201 -6.36 9.12 14.16
C SER A 201 -6.68 10.40 13.39
N PHE A 202 -6.51 10.42 12.08
CA PHE A 202 -6.97 11.51 11.20
C PHE A 202 -8.48 11.45 10.95
N LYS A 203 -9.14 10.39 11.44
CA LYS A 203 -10.56 10.06 11.25
C LYS A 203 -10.91 9.59 9.83
N VAL A 204 -9.93 9.09 9.11
CA VAL A 204 -10.20 8.36 7.88
C VAL A 204 -10.62 6.94 8.23
N ASN A 205 -11.84 6.58 7.83
CA ASN A 205 -12.36 5.22 7.88
C ASN A 205 -12.53 4.73 6.46
N ALA A 206 -12.04 3.54 6.15
CA ALA A 206 -12.13 3.02 4.80
C ALA A 206 -12.54 1.55 4.76
N HIS A 207 -13.33 1.21 3.76
CA HIS A 207 -13.76 -0.15 3.45
C HIS A 207 -13.25 -0.52 2.05
N THR A 208 -12.66 -1.69 1.93
CA THR A 208 -12.22 -2.22 0.64
C THR A 208 -12.71 -3.65 0.51
N MET A 209 -13.44 -3.95 -0.55
CA MET A 209 -13.88 -5.29 -0.90
C MET A 209 -13.27 -5.68 -2.24
N SER A 210 -12.86 -6.93 -2.40
CA SER A 210 -12.45 -7.47 -3.69
C SER A 210 -12.92 -8.89 -3.89
N ALA A 211 -13.17 -9.25 -5.15
CA ALA A 211 -13.44 -10.61 -5.59
C ALA A 211 -12.66 -10.88 -6.88
N GLU A 212 -12.05 -12.05 -6.98
CA GLU A 212 -11.34 -12.55 -8.15
C GLU A 212 -11.81 -13.98 -8.42
N TRP A 213 -12.24 -14.26 -9.66
CA TRP A 213 -12.59 -15.58 -10.12
C TRP A 213 -11.46 -16.16 -10.96
N VAL A 214 -10.80 -17.19 -10.48
CA VAL A 214 -9.69 -17.84 -11.18
C VAL A 214 -10.20 -19.08 -11.89
N GLN A 215 -10.17 -19.09 -13.22
CA GLN A 215 -10.61 -20.17 -14.07
C GLN A 215 -9.46 -20.73 -14.89
N PRO A 216 -8.94 -21.92 -14.52
CA PRO A 216 -8.08 -22.68 -15.41
C PRO A 216 -8.83 -23.12 -16.68
N LEU A 217 -8.13 -23.06 -17.79
CA LEU A 217 -8.64 -23.44 -19.10
C LEU A 217 -7.71 -24.50 -19.75
N PRO A 218 -8.18 -25.23 -20.78
CA PRO A 218 -7.32 -26.19 -21.48
C PRO A 218 -6.02 -25.58 -22.00
N LYS A 219 -5.01 -26.41 -22.19
CA LYS A 219 -3.68 -26.07 -22.75
C LYS A 219 -2.90 -25.06 -21.90
N GLY A 220 -3.05 -25.06 -20.56
CA GLY A 220 -2.29 -24.25 -19.64
C GLY A 220 -2.66 -22.76 -19.63
N TRP A 221 -3.84 -22.39 -20.11
CA TRP A 221 -4.37 -21.05 -19.95
C TRP A 221 -5.10 -20.90 -18.63
N THR A 222 -5.04 -19.68 -18.06
CA THR A 222 -5.85 -19.28 -16.90
C THR A 222 -6.37 -17.87 -17.13
N ILE A 223 -7.64 -17.65 -16.86
CA ILE A 223 -8.23 -16.32 -16.83
C ILE A 223 -8.65 -15.97 -15.41
N ALA A 224 -8.54 -14.70 -15.03
CA ALA A 224 -8.94 -14.24 -13.72
C ALA A 224 -9.53 -12.80 -13.80
N PRO A 225 -10.84 -12.69 -14.06
CA PRO A 225 -11.58 -11.44 -13.88
C PRO A 225 -11.63 -11.07 -12.39
N SER A 226 -11.55 -9.77 -12.10
CA SER A 226 -11.62 -9.26 -10.73
C SER A 226 -12.37 -7.95 -10.64
N ILE A 227 -12.96 -7.72 -9.47
CA ILE A 227 -13.61 -6.46 -9.10
C ILE A 227 -13.11 -6.03 -7.74
N ARG A 228 -12.86 -4.74 -7.56
CA ARG A 228 -12.52 -4.13 -6.29
C ARG A 228 -13.34 -2.87 -6.09
N TYR A 229 -13.96 -2.76 -4.93
CA TYR A 229 -14.65 -1.56 -4.47
C TYR A 229 -13.93 -1.00 -3.25
N HIS A 230 -13.73 0.30 -3.25
CA HIS A 230 -13.13 1.04 -2.14
C HIS A 230 -13.99 2.25 -1.82
N THR A 231 -14.17 2.55 -0.54
CA THR A 231 -14.75 3.81 -0.08
C THR A 231 -14.03 4.27 1.19
N GLN A 232 -13.90 5.58 1.35
CA GLN A 232 -13.34 6.18 2.55
C GLN A 232 -14.05 7.47 2.94
N SER A 233 -14.03 7.78 4.24
CA SER A 233 -14.41 9.08 4.78
C SER A 233 -13.27 10.09 4.61
N ALA A 234 -13.59 11.39 4.68
CA ALA A 234 -12.59 12.43 4.75
C ALA A 234 -11.87 12.46 6.10
N ALA A 235 -10.62 12.90 6.11
CA ALA A 235 -9.95 13.29 7.34
C ALA A 235 -10.65 14.47 8.00
N LYS A 236 -10.64 14.54 9.34
CA LYS A 236 -11.35 15.60 10.10
C LYS A 236 -10.89 17.02 9.79
N PHE A 237 -9.68 17.18 9.25
CA PHE A 237 -9.06 18.46 8.88
C PHE A 237 -8.98 18.65 7.36
N TYR A 238 -9.60 17.75 6.59
CA TYR A 238 -9.76 17.94 5.16
C TYR A 238 -10.73 19.07 4.89
N TYR A 239 -10.40 19.94 3.92
CA TYR A 239 -11.34 20.91 3.36
C TYR A 239 -11.37 20.77 1.85
N ASP A 240 -12.57 20.85 1.29
CA ASP A 240 -12.72 21.03 -0.15
C ASP A 240 -12.10 22.38 -0.54
N PRO A 241 -11.66 22.58 -1.79
CA PRO A 241 -11.07 23.82 -2.25
C PRO A 241 -12.10 24.97 -2.27
N VAL A 242 -12.74 25.21 -1.12
CA VAL A 242 -13.50 26.40 -0.78
C VAL A 242 -12.57 27.28 0.01
N TYR A 243 -12.37 28.51 -0.44
CA TYR A 243 -11.39 29.41 0.12
C TYR A 243 -12.03 30.50 0.99
N ASP A 244 -11.24 31.01 1.91
CA ASP A 244 -11.64 32.14 2.74
C ASP A 244 -11.96 33.37 1.85
N PRO A 245 -13.13 33.99 1.99
CA PRO A 245 -13.53 35.13 1.14
C PRO A 245 -12.61 36.35 1.24
N LEU A 246 -11.88 36.50 2.35
CA LEU A 246 -10.98 37.64 2.59
C LEU A 246 -9.56 37.36 2.11
N LEU A 247 -9.09 36.11 2.28
CA LEU A 247 -7.71 35.72 1.95
C LEU A 247 -7.59 35.14 0.54
N GLY A 248 -8.67 34.54 0.02
CA GLY A 248 -8.64 33.80 -1.23
C GLY A 248 -7.87 32.50 -1.16
N ALA A 249 -7.54 31.95 -2.33
CA ALA A 249 -6.75 30.72 -2.43
C ALA A 249 -5.32 30.96 -1.92
N PRO A 250 -4.72 29.98 -1.20
CA PRO A 250 -5.19 28.63 -0.88
C PRO A 250 -5.78 28.48 0.55
N PHE A 251 -6.14 29.58 1.17
CA PHE A 251 -6.50 29.61 2.59
C PHE A 251 -7.92 29.07 2.83
N PRO A 252 -8.10 28.08 3.75
CA PRO A 252 -9.42 27.56 4.09
C PRO A 252 -10.23 28.59 4.89
N PRO A 253 -11.58 28.50 4.88
CA PRO A 253 -12.43 29.29 5.76
C PRO A 253 -12.00 29.13 7.22
N GLY A 254 -11.96 30.24 7.95
CA GLY A 254 -11.57 30.27 9.36
C GLY A 254 -10.06 30.20 9.63
N TYR A 255 -9.22 30.26 8.60
CA TYR A 255 -7.76 30.24 8.78
C TYR A 255 -7.26 31.42 9.64
N LEU A 256 -7.80 32.63 9.45
CA LEU A 256 -7.43 33.80 10.24
C LEU A 256 -7.70 33.65 11.75
N THR A 257 -8.73 32.90 12.12
CA THR A 257 -9.09 32.67 13.53
C THR A 257 -8.31 31.54 14.17
N ASN A 258 -7.76 30.63 13.36
CA ASN A 258 -6.97 29.49 13.83
C ASN A 258 -5.82 29.16 12.87
N PRO A 259 -4.82 30.04 12.71
CA PRO A 259 -3.74 29.83 11.74
C PRO A 259 -2.81 28.66 12.08
N THR A 260 -2.84 28.15 13.30
CA THR A 260 -2.09 26.98 13.77
C THR A 260 -2.91 25.69 13.76
N GLY A 261 -4.13 25.74 13.24
CA GLY A 261 -5.01 24.58 13.08
C GLY A 261 -4.49 23.57 12.06
N PHE A 262 -5.10 22.41 12.06
CA PHE A 262 -4.82 21.40 11.04
C PHE A 262 -5.73 21.58 9.84
N TYR A 263 -5.14 21.63 8.65
CA TYR A 263 -5.84 21.83 7.37
C TYR A 263 -5.14 21.06 6.28
N SER A 264 -5.88 20.42 5.39
CA SER A 264 -5.33 19.83 4.17
C SER A 264 -6.38 19.78 3.06
N ALA A 265 -6.02 20.26 1.88
CA ALA A 265 -6.79 20.08 0.65
C ALA A 265 -6.32 18.87 -0.17
N ASP A 266 -5.52 17.98 0.42
CA ASP A 266 -5.03 16.79 -0.26
C ASP A 266 -6.19 15.83 -0.56
N HIS A 267 -6.50 15.64 -1.83
CA HIS A 267 -7.58 14.74 -2.28
C HIS A 267 -7.44 13.30 -1.76
N ARG A 268 -6.23 12.85 -1.42
CA ARG A 268 -6.00 11.54 -0.77
C ARG A 268 -6.63 11.44 0.62
N LEU A 269 -6.91 12.59 1.24
CA LEU A 269 -7.58 12.70 2.54
C LEU A 269 -9.07 13.01 2.42
N SER A 270 -9.60 13.18 1.21
CA SER A 270 -11.03 13.43 0.96
C SER A 270 -11.88 12.17 1.15
N ALA A 271 -13.17 12.35 1.26
CA ALA A 271 -14.13 11.26 1.08
C ALA A 271 -14.25 10.92 -0.40
N PHE A 272 -14.11 9.65 -0.74
CA PHE A 272 -14.36 9.17 -2.09
C PHE A 272 -14.68 7.67 -2.14
N GLY A 273 -15.23 7.25 -3.27
CA GLY A 273 -15.40 5.84 -3.63
C GLY A 273 -14.75 5.55 -4.99
N ALA A 274 -14.26 4.34 -5.16
CA ALA A 274 -13.66 3.88 -6.40
C ALA A 274 -14.03 2.42 -6.68
N MET A 275 -14.33 2.12 -7.94
CA MET A 275 -14.52 0.76 -8.43
C MET A 275 -13.45 0.46 -9.48
N THR A 276 -12.79 -0.68 -9.33
CA THR A 276 -11.79 -1.16 -10.26
C THR A 276 -12.23 -2.50 -10.82
N LEU A 277 -12.23 -2.62 -12.15
CA LEU A 277 -12.37 -3.89 -12.84
C LEU A 277 -10.99 -4.30 -13.34
N GLY A 278 -10.64 -5.57 -13.16
CA GLY A 278 -9.37 -6.11 -13.59
C GLY A 278 -9.58 -7.42 -14.35
N PHE A 279 -8.69 -7.70 -15.26
CA PHE A 279 -8.68 -8.96 -16.00
C PHE A 279 -7.23 -9.44 -16.17
N LYS A 280 -6.96 -10.65 -15.71
CA LYS A 280 -5.65 -11.30 -15.86
C LYS A 280 -5.79 -12.50 -16.79
N VAL A 281 -4.85 -12.65 -17.71
CA VAL A 281 -4.65 -13.85 -18.52
C VAL A 281 -3.26 -14.37 -18.25
N SER A 282 -3.15 -15.65 -17.91
CA SER A 282 -1.89 -16.35 -17.71
C SER A 282 -1.77 -17.51 -18.69
N LYS A 283 -0.56 -17.79 -19.14
CA LYS A 283 -0.24 -18.92 -19.99
C LYS A 283 1.03 -19.59 -19.50
N GLU A 284 0.95 -20.88 -19.21
CA GLU A 284 2.14 -21.72 -19.12
C GLU A 284 2.71 -21.93 -20.51
N VAL A 285 3.82 -21.25 -20.83
CA VAL A 285 4.43 -21.24 -22.15
C VAL A 285 5.24 -22.52 -22.38
N ILE A 286 6.04 -22.86 -21.39
CA ILE A 286 6.78 -24.13 -21.25
C ILE A 286 6.75 -24.54 -19.79
N LYS A 287 7.11 -25.78 -19.47
CA LYS A 287 7.15 -26.27 -18.09
C LYS A 287 7.92 -25.29 -17.20
N ASP A 288 7.27 -24.88 -16.09
CA ASP A 288 7.78 -23.94 -15.08
C ASP A 288 7.95 -22.47 -15.54
N TRP A 289 7.48 -22.13 -16.76
CA TRP A 289 7.49 -20.75 -17.27
C TRP A 289 6.08 -20.24 -17.56
N ASN A 290 5.69 -19.18 -16.89
CA ASN A 290 4.41 -18.54 -17.08
C ASN A 290 4.57 -17.12 -17.63
N ALA A 291 3.71 -16.76 -18.58
CA ALA A 291 3.55 -15.41 -19.07
C ALA A 291 2.21 -14.85 -18.58
N ASP A 292 2.20 -13.69 -17.98
CA ASP A 292 1.02 -13.02 -17.45
C ASP A 292 0.78 -11.69 -18.16
N PHE A 293 -0.48 -11.44 -18.50
CA PHE A 293 -0.96 -10.13 -18.94
C PHE A 293 -2.06 -9.66 -17.99
N ARG A 294 -2.01 -8.39 -17.57
CA ARG A 294 -3.03 -7.75 -16.69
C ARG A 294 -3.45 -6.41 -17.27
N MET A 295 -4.73 -6.11 -17.17
CA MET A 295 -5.31 -4.82 -17.48
C MET A 295 -6.38 -4.43 -16.44
#